data_799bc5f93bb6e62316293f16e8d6636e
#
_entry.id   799bc5f93bb6e62316293f16e8d6636e
#
_cell.length_a   1.000
_cell.length_b   1.000
_cell.length_c   1.000
_cell.angle_alpha   90.00
_cell.angle_beta   90.00
_cell.angle_gamma   90.00
#
_symmetry.space_group_name_H-M   'P 1'
#
loop_
_entity.id
_entity.type
_entity.pdbx_description
1 polymer ?
#
loop_
_entity_poly.entity_id
_entity_poly.type
_entity_poly.pdbx_seq_one_letter_code
_entity_poly.pdbx_strand_id
1 'polypeptide(L)'
;MIAKIKGNVEAVNGNHVIVDVNGLGYEVLCPERSINAIEKNKFISLYIQTILRDDTINLYGFLSLEEKKAFSTLQTVQGVGAKLAMTIIGFFSVKELGNHIGSGDEKSICSAPGVGAKVAKRIISELKDIYSDQSDNYNDEALTKRNSINSALINLGYSRTEALNLIQKIKSDINDGASIEDLIKEALRRSD
;
A
#
# COMPACT_ATOMS: atom_id res chain seq x y z
N MET A 1 2.94 -3.63 -20.45
CA MET A 1 2.95 -3.63 -18.97
C MET A 1 1.61 -4.17 -18.48
N ILE A 2 1.61 -5.15 -17.58
CA ILE A 2 0.40 -5.77 -17.00
C ILE A 2 0.15 -5.11 -15.65
N ALA A 3 -1.04 -4.53 -15.45
CA ALA A 3 -1.39 -3.79 -14.23
C ALA A 3 -2.34 -4.58 -13.30
N LYS A 4 -3.13 -5.48 -13.87
CA LYS A 4 -4.12 -6.31 -13.17
C LYS A 4 -4.39 -7.59 -13.95
N ILE A 5 -4.59 -8.70 -13.23
CA ILE A 5 -5.01 -9.98 -13.79
C ILE A 5 -6.27 -10.43 -13.06
N LYS A 6 -7.25 -10.92 -13.82
CA LYS A 6 -8.46 -11.57 -13.28
C LYS A 6 -8.66 -12.90 -14.00
N GLY A 7 -8.80 -13.97 -13.25
CA GLY A 7 -8.96 -15.32 -13.83
C GLY A 7 -9.12 -16.37 -12.75
N ASN A 8 -9.08 -17.64 -13.16
CA ASN A 8 -9.15 -18.77 -12.25
C ASN A 8 -7.75 -19.24 -11.85
N VAL A 9 -7.57 -19.58 -10.59
CA VAL A 9 -6.32 -20.16 -10.09
C VAL A 9 -6.20 -21.58 -10.60
N GLU A 10 -5.26 -21.84 -11.52
CA GLU A 10 -4.98 -23.17 -12.06
C GLU A 10 -4.06 -23.98 -11.14
N ALA A 11 -3.00 -23.34 -10.65
CA ALA A 11 -2.03 -23.98 -9.76
C ALA A 11 -1.41 -22.99 -8.77
N VAL A 12 -0.96 -23.51 -7.63
CA VAL A 12 -0.17 -22.79 -6.62
C VAL A 12 1.05 -23.65 -6.29
N ASN A 13 2.25 -23.11 -6.55
CA ASN A 13 3.54 -23.80 -6.36
C ASN A 13 4.48 -22.88 -5.55
N GLY A 14 4.59 -23.12 -4.22
CA GLY A 14 5.30 -22.20 -3.33
C GLY A 14 4.69 -20.81 -3.38
N ASN A 15 5.46 -19.81 -3.77
CA ASN A 15 4.99 -18.42 -3.92
C ASN A 15 4.56 -18.07 -5.36
N HIS A 16 4.48 -19.03 -6.26
CA HIS A 16 4.03 -18.85 -7.64
C HIS A 16 2.58 -19.30 -7.79
N VAL A 17 1.76 -18.46 -8.41
CA VAL A 17 0.37 -18.75 -8.74
C VAL A 17 0.22 -18.70 -10.25
N ILE A 18 -0.35 -19.76 -10.85
CA ILE A 18 -0.75 -19.75 -12.25
C ILE A 18 -2.21 -19.34 -12.31
N VAL A 19 -2.48 -18.22 -12.97
CA VAL A 19 -3.83 -17.69 -13.19
C VAL A 19 -4.21 -17.87 -14.66
N ASP A 20 -5.21 -18.70 -14.91
CA ASP A 20 -5.79 -18.86 -16.24
C ASP A 20 -6.72 -17.69 -16.56
N VAL A 21 -6.42 -17.03 -17.68
CA VAL A 21 -7.25 -15.96 -18.25
C VAL A 21 -7.64 -16.37 -19.66
N ASN A 22 -8.78 -17.04 -19.78
CA ASN A 22 -9.33 -17.51 -21.04
C ASN A 22 -8.36 -18.41 -21.85
N GLY A 23 -7.71 -19.36 -21.19
CA GLY A 23 -6.79 -20.32 -21.81
C GLY A 23 -5.33 -19.81 -21.88
N LEU A 24 -5.03 -18.64 -21.35
CA LEU A 24 -3.67 -18.14 -21.22
C LEU A 24 -3.26 -18.13 -19.73
N GLY A 25 -2.28 -18.98 -19.36
CA GLY A 25 -1.75 -19.05 -18.01
C GLY A 25 -0.70 -17.97 -17.73
N TYR A 26 -0.95 -17.16 -16.72
CA TYR A 26 0.03 -16.18 -16.20
C TYR A 26 0.64 -16.70 -14.92
N GLU A 27 1.97 -16.84 -14.91
CA GLU A 27 2.71 -17.16 -13.68
C GLU A 27 2.99 -15.85 -12.92
N VAL A 28 2.50 -15.77 -11.68
CA VAL A 28 2.55 -14.58 -10.83
C VAL A 28 3.17 -14.94 -9.48
N LEU A 29 4.20 -14.19 -9.08
CA LEU A 29 4.77 -14.30 -7.73
C LEU A 29 3.91 -13.50 -6.75
N CYS A 30 3.43 -14.16 -5.70
CA CYS A 30 2.62 -13.54 -4.65
C CYS A 30 3.35 -13.60 -3.29
N PRO A 31 3.10 -12.63 -2.39
CA PRO A 31 3.60 -12.70 -1.02
C PRO A 31 3.10 -13.96 -0.30
N GLU A 32 3.90 -14.52 0.60
CA GLU A 32 3.55 -15.74 1.33
C GLU A 32 2.20 -15.64 2.05
N ARG A 33 1.91 -14.48 2.63
CA ARG A 33 0.63 -14.20 3.29
C ARG A 33 -0.55 -14.28 2.31
N SER A 34 -0.37 -13.79 1.09
CA SER A 34 -1.39 -13.83 0.04
C SER A 34 -1.61 -15.27 -0.46
N ILE A 35 -0.54 -16.05 -0.58
CA ILE A 35 -0.60 -17.47 -0.99
C ILE A 35 -1.51 -18.27 -0.06
N ASN A 36 -1.42 -18.05 1.25
CA ASN A 36 -2.23 -18.76 2.25
C ASN A 36 -3.73 -18.43 2.13
N ALA A 37 -4.09 -17.36 1.46
CA ALA A 37 -5.48 -16.96 1.20
C ALA A 37 -5.97 -17.34 -0.22
N ILE A 38 -5.08 -17.86 -1.09
CA ILE A 38 -5.39 -18.20 -2.47
C ILE A 38 -5.76 -19.70 -2.57
N GLU A 39 -6.97 -19.95 -3.06
CA GLU A 39 -7.47 -21.31 -3.25
C GLU A 39 -7.42 -21.71 -4.73
N LYS A 40 -6.99 -22.94 -4.99
CA LYS A 40 -7.02 -23.54 -6.35
C LYS A 40 -8.47 -23.61 -6.87
N ASN A 41 -8.64 -23.42 -8.17
CA ASN A 41 -9.93 -23.42 -8.88
C ASN A 41 -10.91 -22.30 -8.46
N LYS A 42 -10.44 -21.30 -7.72
CA LYS A 42 -11.23 -20.10 -7.39
C LYS A 42 -10.88 -18.95 -8.33
N PHE A 43 -11.86 -18.10 -8.58
CA PHE A 43 -11.66 -16.86 -9.32
C PHE A 43 -10.93 -15.85 -8.44
N ILE A 44 -9.86 -15.23 -8.99
CA ILE A 44 -9.04 -14.26 -8.29
C ILE A 44 -8.86 -12.99 -9.10
N SER A 45 -8.60 -11.90 -8.41
CA SER A 45 -8.20 -10.62 -8.99
C SER A 45 -6.92 -10.14 -8.30
N LEU A 46 -5.83 -10.06 -9.06
CA LEU A 46 -4.53 -9.62 -8.57
C LEU A 46 -4.14 -8.27 -9.17
N TYR A 47 -3.66 -7.36 -8.34
CA TYR A 47 -2.95 -6.16 -8.79
C TYR A 47 -1.52 -6.53 -9.10
N ILE A 48 -1.04 -6.19 -10.30
CA ILE A 48 0.25 -6.66 -10.81
C ILE A 48 1.26 -5.51 -10.86
N GLN A 49 2.46 -5.78 -10.36
CA GLN A 49 3.67 -5.02 -10.65
C GLN A 49 4.52 -5.83 -11.63
N THR A 50 4.63 -5.32 -12.86
CA THR A 50 5.51 -5.91 -13.88
C THR A 50 6.92 -5.36 -13.71
N ILE A 51 7.91 -6.24 -13.57
CA ILE A 51 9.33 -5.87 -13.50
C ILE A 51 10.05 -6.61 -14.62
N LEU A 52 10.69 -5.85 -15.51
CA LEU A 52 11.59 -6.37 -16.53
C LEU A 52 13.02 -6.33 -15.97
N ARG A 53 13.68 -7.47 -15.95
CA ARG A 53 15.08 -7.59 -15.53
C ARG A 53 15.76 -8.69 -16.33
N ASP A 54 16.95 -8.39 -16.87
CA ASP A 54 17.77 -9.35 -17.60
C ASP A 54 16.94 -10.11 -18.66
N ASP A 55 16.17 -9.38 -19.48
CA ASP A 55 15.25 -9.87 -20.51
C ASP A 55 14.11 -10.80 -20.00
N THR A 56 13.94 -10.89 -18.68
CA THR A 56 12.88 -11.66 -18.05
C THR A 56 11.78 -10.75 -17.52
N ILE A 57 10.53 -11.04 -17.88
CA ILE A 57 9.34 -10.37 -17.35
C ILE A 57 8.90 -11.12 -16.11
N ASN A 58 8.96 -10.45 -14.96
CA ASN A 58 8.44 -10.97 -13.70
C ASN A 58 7.15 -10.24 -13.32
N LEU A 59 6.12 -11.01 -13.00
CA LEU A 59 4.83 -10.51 -12.54
C LEU A 59 4.72 -10.72 -11.03
N TYR A 60 4.66 -9.63 -10.28
CA TYR A 60 4.43 -9.66 -8.83
C TYR A 60 2.97 -9.30 -8.57
N GLY A 61 2.23 -10.20 -7.91
CA GLY A 61 0.79 -10.07 -7.70
C GLY A 61 0.42 -9.84 -6.24
N PHE A 62 -0.57 -8.96 -6.03
CA PHE A 62 -1.04 -8.55 -4.72
C PHE A 62 -2.56 -8.60 -4.67
N LEU A 63 -3.12 -8.97 -3.52
CA LEU A 63 -4.57 -9.03 -3.30
C LEU A 63 -5.17 -7.63 -3.19
N SER A 64 -4.40 -6.66 -2.75
CA SER A 64 -4.85 -5.26 -2.61
C SER A 64 -3.92 -4.26 -3.32
N LEU A 65 -4.46 -3.07 -3.59
CA LEU A 65 -3.67 -1.97 -4.16
C LEU A 65 -2.67 -1.41 -3.15
N GLU A 66 -3.00 -1.48 -1.85
CA GLU A 66 -2.16 -1.06 -0.74
C GLU A 66 -0.91 -1.92 -0.65
N GLU A 67 -1.04 -3.26 -0.76
CA GLU A 67 0.11 -4.17 -0.82
C GLU A 67 1.02 -3.86 -2.01
N LYS A 68 0.44 -3.65 -3.19
CA LYS A 68 1.21 -3.25 -4.38
C LYS A 68 1.95 -1.93 -4.17
N LYS A 69 1.31 -0.93 -3.55
CA LYS A 69 1.92 0.36 -3.24
C LYS A 69 3.07 0.19 -2.25
N ALA A 70 2.84 -0.55 -1.15
CA ALA A 70 3.86 -0.82 -0.15
C ALA A 70 5.07 -1.55 -0.75
N PHE A 71 4.86 -2.53 -1.63
CA PHE A 71 5.92 -3.20 -2.38
C PHE A 71 6.74 -2.22 -3.22
N SER A 72 6.08 -1.35 -3.98
CA SER A 72 6.76 -0.36 -4.82
C SER A 72 7.53 0.67 -3.98
N THR A 73 6.95 1.10 -2.85
CA THR A 73 7.59 2.02 -1.90
C THR A 73 8.82 1.39 -1.25
N LEU A 74 8.75 0.12 -0.82
CA LEU A 74 9.91 -0.59 -0.28
C LEU A 74 11.07 -0.68 -1.29
N GLN A 75 10.77 -0.83 -2.57
CA GLN A 75 11.79 -0.91 -3.62
C GLN A 75 12.51 0.42 -3.90
N THR A 76 12.01 1.56 -3.44
CA THR A 76 12.74 2.83 -3.52
C THR A 76 13.92 2.90 -2.56
N VAL A 77 13.88 2.07 -1.49
CA VAL A 77 14.94 2.02 -0.48
C VAL A 77 16.16 1.29 -1.02
N GLN A 78 17.32 1.94 -0.94
CA GLN A 78 18.56 1.33 -1.41
C GLN A 78 18.91 0.05 -0.64
N GLY A 79 19.05 -1.05 -1.37
CA GLY A 79 19.32 -2.39 -0.82
C GLY A 79 18.07 -3.25 -0.63
N VAL A 80 16.89 -2.73 -0.95
CA VAL A 80 15.64 -3.49 -0.97
C VAL A 80 15.25 -3.80 -2.41
N GLY A 81 15.60 -4.99 -2.87
CA GLY A 81 15.16 -5.50 -4.17
C GLY A 81 13.79 -6.16 -4.10
N ALA A 82 13.26 -6.55 -5.28
CA ALA A 82 11.93 -7.19 -5.38
C ALA A 82 11.77 -8.40 -4.45
N LYS A 83 12.78 -9.29 -4.39
CA LYS A 83 12.73 -10.48 -3.52
C LYS A 83 12.57 -10.11 -2.04
N LEU A 84 13.35 -9.14 -1.56
CA LEU A 84 13.29 -8.72 -0.17
C LEU A 84 11.98 -7.97 0.13
N ALA A 85 11.53 -7.11 -0.77
CA ALA A 85 10.23 -6.43 -0.65
C ALA A 85 9.07 -7.43 -0.56
N MET A 86 9.07 -8.50 -1.38
CA MET A 86 8.08 -9.58 -1.31
C MET A 86 8.10 -10.30 0.04
N THR A 87 9.30 -10.59 0.57
CA THR A 87 9.43 -11.20 1.89
C THR A 87 8.86 -10.31 2.99
N ILE A 88 9.15 -9.01 2.96
CA ILE A 88 8.64 -8.05 3.95
C ILE A 88 7.10 -7.97 3.90
N ILE A 89 6.50 -7.85 2.70
CA ILE A 89 5.04 -7.81 2.52
C ILE A 89 4.38 -9.15 2.88
N GLY A 90 5.08 -10.27 2.67
CA GLY A 90 4.59 -11.59 3.09
C GLY A 90 4.65 -11.81 4.60
N PHE A 91 5.57 -11.14 5.28
CA PHE A 91 5.79 -11.26 6.72
C PHE A 91 4.89 -10.30 7.53
N PHE A 92 4.81 -9.03 7.12
CA PHE A 92 3.97 -8.01 7.76
C PHE A 92 2.73 -7.71 6.91
N SER A 93 1.61 -7.42 7.56
CA SER A 93 0.54 -6.67 6.90
C SER A 93 1.01 -5.24 6.60
N VAL A 94 0.38 -4.58 5.63
CA VAL A 94 0.71 -3.17 5.29
C VAL A 94 0.58 -2.26 6.51
N LYS A 95 -0.43 -2.53 7.36
CA LYS A 95 -0.66 -1.80 8.61
C LYS A 95 0.46 -1.98 9.63
N GLU A 96 0.85 -3.24 9.91
CA GLU A 96 1.94 -3.56 10.83
C GLU A 96 3.24 -2.93 10.35
N LEU A 97 3.56 -3.09 9.06
CA LEU A 97 4.74 -2.49 8.45
C LEU A 97 4.75 -0.96 8.61
N GLY A 98 3.63 -0.31 8.31
CA GLY A 98 3.47 1.14 8.48
C GLY A 98 3.67 1.59 9.91
N ASN A 99 3.12 0.86 10.88
CA ASN A 99 3.28 1.16 12.30
C ASN A 99 4.74 1.03 12.76
N HIS A 100 5.44 -0.05 12.37
CA HIS A 100 6.85 -0.25 12.73
C HIS A 100 7.75 0.82 12.11
N ILE A 101 7.50 1.21 10.85
CA ILE A 101 8.26 2.28 10.19
C ILE A 101 7.97 3.63 10.86
N GLY A 102 6.70 3.98 11.07
CA GLY A 102 6.29 5.24 11.67
C GLY A 102 6.80 5.43 13.10
N SER A 103 6.79 4.37 13.91
CA SER A 103 7.32 4.37 15.28
C SER A 103 8.85 4.28 15.35
N GLY A 104 9.53 3.95 14.25
CA GLY A 104 10.97 3.76 14.23
C GLY A 104 11.43 2.44 14.87
N ASP A 105 10.58 1.41 14.87
CA ASP A 105 10.87 0.12 15.51
C ASP A 105 11.78 -0.76 14.63
N GLU A 106 13.08 -0.50 14.70
CA GLU A 106 14.11 -1.24 13.96
C GLU A 106 14.08 -2.75 14.28
N LYS A 107 13.81 -3.12 15.54
CA LYS A 107 13.84 -4.52 15.97
C LYS A 107 12.76 -5.33 15.31
N SER A 108 11.55 -4.80 15.24
CA SER A 108 10.44 -5.46 14.55
C SER A 108 10.72 -5.58 13.05
N ILE A 109 11.23 -4.54 12.39
CA ILE A 109 11.59 -4.62 10.96
C ILE A 109 12.68 -5.67 10.71
N CYS A 110 13.68 -5.80 11.61
CA CYS A 110 14.72 -6.84 11.52
C CYS A 110 14.19 -8.27 11.70
N SER A 111 12.99 -8.47 12.23
CA SER A 111 12.41 -9.82 12.38
C SER A 111 11.98 -10.43 11.04
N ALA A 112 11.80 -9.60 10.00
CA ALA A 112 11.51 -10.12 8.67
C ALA A 112 12.73 -10.84 8.07
N PRO A 113 12.55 -12.06 7.53
CA PRO A 113 13.65 -12.83 6.96
C PRO A 113 14.43 -12.04 5.89
N GLY A 114 15.77 -12.02 6.01
CA GLY A 114 16.65 -11.32 5.09
C GLY A 114 16.81 -9.81 5.35
N VAL A 115 16.14 -9.26 6.36
CA VAL A 115 16.31 -7.86 6.76
C VAL A 115 17.35 -7.75 7.88
N GLY A 116 18.54 -7.24 7.54
CA GLY A 116 19.57 -6.91 8.53
C GLY A 116 19.40 -5.51 9.11
N ALA A 117 20.07 -5.23 10.25
CA ALA A 117 19.99 -3.94 10.96
C ALA A 117 20.26 -2.72 10.05
N LYS A 118 21.24 -2.83 9.13
CA LYS A 118 21.55 -1.76 8.18
C LYS A 118 20.40 -1.45 7.22
N VAL A 119 19.70 -2.49 6.75
CA VAL A 119 18.54 -2.34 5.84
C VAL A 119 17.34 -1.84 6.62
N ALA A 120 17.06 -2.39 7.81
CA ALA A 120 15.96 -1.93 8.66
C ALA A 120 16.08 -0.43 9.00
N LYS A 121 17.26 0.01 9.43
CA LYS A 121 17.54 1.42 9.71
C LYS A 121 17.30 2.30 8.49
N ARG A 122 17.68 1.83 7.30
CA ARG A 122 17.49 2.56 6.04
C ARG A 122 16.01 2.63 5.66
N ILE A 123 15.26 1.50 5.75
CA ILE A 123 13.82 1.47 5.53
C ILE A 123 13.12 2.52 6.40
N ILE A 124 13.44 2.57 7.69
CA ILE A 124 12.87 3.54 8.61
C ILE A 124 13.27 4.96 8.20
N SER A 125 14.56 5.24 7.99
CA SER A 125 15.02 6.60 7.71
C SER A 125 14.49 7.17 6.38
N GLU A 126 14.30 6.34 5.36
CA GLU A 126 13.83 6.78 4.04
C GLU A 126 12.29 6.79 3.93
N LEU A 127 11.58 5.96 4.72
CA LEU A 127 10.12 5.82 4.61
C LEU A 127 9.33 6.37 5.80
N LYS A 128 9.98 6.80 6.88
CA LYS A 128 9.30 7.27 8.09
C LYS A 128 8.30 8.39 7.80
N ASP A 129 8.68 9.37 7.01
CA ASP A 129 7.80 10.51 6.68
C ASP A 129 6.57 10.10 5.87
N ILE A 130 6.72 9.06 5.03
CA ILE A 130 5.60 8.51 4.24
C ILE A 130 4.58 7.79 5.14
N TYR A 131 5.05 7.13 6.21
CA TYR A 131 4.22 6.31 7.08
C TYR A 131 3.85 7.00 8.40
N SER A 132 4.56 8.06 8.84
CA SER A 132 4.19 8.84 10.03
C SER A 132 2.89 9.61 9.83
N ASP A 133 2.60 10.08 8.61
CA ASP A 133 1.31 10.67 8.27
C ASP A 133 0.16 9.64 8.26
N GLN A 134 0.47 8.34 8.23
CA GLN A 134 -0.52 7.26 8.19
C GLN A 134 -0.83 6.68 9.58
N SER A 135 0.00 6.92 10.60
CA SER A 135 -0.20 6.35 11.95
C SER A 135 -1.46 6.84 12.65
N ASP A 136 -2.04 7.97 12.19
CA ASP A 136 -3.31 8.51 12.70
C ASP A 136 -4.56 8.06 11.89
N ASN A 137 -4.42 7.21 10.85
CA ASN A 137 -5.45 7.07 9.81
C ASN A 137 -5.93 5.64 9.53
N TYR A 138 -5.96 4.75 10.51
CA TYR A 138 -6.61 3.43 10.34
C TYR A 138 -8.07 3.40 10.82
N ASN A 139 -8.80 4.50 10.67
CA ASN A 139 -10.24 4.45 10.46
C ASN A 139 -10.49 4.61 8.96
N ASP A 140 -10.86 3.53 8.29
CA ASP A 140 -11.10 3.46 6.83
C ASP A 140 -12.11 4.54 6.36
N GLU A 141 -13.05 4.89 7.23
CA GLU A 141 -14.08 5.91 7.01
C GLU A 141 -13.51 7.34 7.08
N ALA A 142 -12.61 7.62 8.01
CA ALA A 142 -11.96 8.93 8.14
C ALA A 142 -10.99 9.21 6.99
N LEU A 143 -10.30 8.19 6.48
CA LEU A 143 -9.40 8.31 5.32
C LEU A 143 -10.19 8.59 4.04
N THR A 144 -11.32 7.90 3.84
CA THR A 144 -12.21 8.14 2.71
C THR A 144 -12.79 9.55 2.74
N LYS A 145 -13.20 10.03 3.91
CA LYS A 145 -13.67 11.41 4.12
C LYS A 145 -12.59 12.44 3.81
N ARG A 146 -11.36 12.25 4.31
CA ARG A 146 -10.22 13.16 4.03
C ARG A 146 -9.89 13.25 2.53
N ASN A 147 -9.86 12.11 1.84
CA ASN A 147 -9.59 12.08 0.40
C ASN A 147 -10.69 12.78 -0.40
N SER A 148 -11.96 12.61 0.00
CA SER A 148 -13.09 13.27 -0.62
C SER A 148 -13.07 14.78 -0.40
N ILE A 149 -12.74 15.24 0.82
CA ILE A 149 -12.59 16.67 1.15
C ILE A 149 -11.41 17.29 0.38
N ASN A 150 -10.26 16.60 0.31
CA ASN A 150 -9.09 17.07 -0.44
C ASN A 150 -9.42 17.27 -1.92
N SER A 151 -10.09 16.30 -2.54
CA SER A 151 -10.53 16.39 -3.94
C SER A 151 -11.51 17.54 -4.15
N ALA A 152 -12.45 17.75 -3.22
CA ALA A 152 -13.41 18.84 -3.29
C ALA A 152 -12.75 20.22 -3.18
N LEU A 153 -11.80 20.40 -2.24
CA LEU A 153 -11.06 21.65 -2.07
C LEU A 153 -10.20 21.99 -3.30
N ILE A 154 -9.54 21.00 -3.90
CA ILE A 154 -8.77 21.17 -5.14
C ILE A 154 -9.71 21.58 -6.30
N ASN A 155 -10.88 20.95 -6.42
CA ASN A 155 -11.88 21.32 -7.43
C ASN A 155 -12.47 22.73 -7.22
N LEU A 156 -12.48 23.23 -5.99
CA LEU A 156 -12.86 24.60 -5.64
C LEU A 156 -11.74 25.63 -5.89
N GLY A 157 -10.56 25.19 -6.37
CA GLY A 157 -9.47 26.07 -6.78
C GLY A 157 -8.35 26.26 -5.74
N TYR A 158 -8.41 25.57 -4.60
CA TYR A 158 -7.31 25.59 -3.63
C TYR A 158 -6.10 24.81 -4.14
N SER A 159 -4.90 25.30 -3.89
CA SER A 159 -3.68 24.54 -4.15
C SER A 159 -3.60 23.31 -3.24
N ARG A 160 -2.81 22.32 -3.65
CA ARG A 160 -2.63 21.07 -2.88
C ARG A 160 -2.14 21.31 -1.45
N THR A 161 -1.28 22.32 -1.26
CA THR A 161 -0.72 22.70 0.04
C THR A 161 -1.79 23.39 0.92
N GLU A 162 -2.61 24.26 0.37
CA GLU A 162 -3.69 24.92 1.10
C GLU A 162 -4.78 23.92 1.51
N ALA A 163 -5.16 23.01 0.60
CA ALA A 163 -6.13 21.95 0.91
C ALA A 163 -5.66 21.06 2.07
N LEU A 164 -4.38 20.66 2.09
CA LEU A 164 -3.81 19.87 3.19
C LEU A 164 -3.82 20.65 4.52
N ASN A 165 -3.48 21.94 4.50
CA ASN A 165 -3.51 22.79 5.70
C ASN A 165 -4.93 22.93 6.25
N LEU A 166 -5.94 23.11 5.40
CA LEU A 166 -7.34 23.20 5.79
C LEU A 166 -7.84 21.88 6.39
N ILE A 167 -7.50 20.75 5.79
CA ILE A 167 -7.83 19.42 6.32
C ILE A 167 -7.19 19.21 7.70
N GLN A 168 -5.99 19.70 7.93
CA GLN A 168 -5.33 19.58 9.23
C GLN A 168 -6.04 20.41 10.31
N LYS A 169 -6.58 21.59 9.95
CA LYS A 169 -7.38 22.43 10.88
C LYS A 169 -8.71 21.81 11.31
N ILE A 170 -9.31 20.90 10.50
CA ILE A 170 -10.57 20.21 10.79
C ILE A 170 -10.39 18.75 11.20
N LYS A 171 -9.17 18.33 11.57
CA LYS A 171 -8.84 16.92 11.88
C LYS A 171 -9.71 16.34 13.01
N SER A 172 -10.03 17.13 14.05
CA SER A 172 -10.93 16.75 15.15
C SER A 172 -12.32 16.42 14.65
N ASP A 173 -12.87 17.31 13.79
CA ASP A 173 -14.25 17.22 13.33
C ASP A 173 -14.47 16.04 12.38
N ILE A 174 -13.41 15.61 11.67
CA ILE A 174 -13.41 14.41 10.83
C ILE A 174 -13.57 13.13 11.69
N ASN A 175 -12.94 13.10 12.85
CA ASN A 175 -12.99 11.96 13.78
C ASN A 175 -14.31 11.86 14.54
N ASP A 176 -15.03 12.99 14.68
CA ASP A 176 -16.32 13.06 15.41
C ASP A 176 -17.53 12.61 14.56
N GLY A 177 -17.31 12.09 13.34
CA GLY A 177 -18.35 11.49 12.52
C GLY A 177 -19.18 12.47 11.68
N ALA A 178 -18.77 13.74 11.57
CA ALA A 178 -19.44 14.74 10.75
C ALA A 178 -19.57 14.36 9.27
N SER A 179 -20.59 14.87 8.58
CA SER A 179 -20.81 14.61 7.16
C SER A 179 -19.73 15.28 6.30
N ILE A 180 -19.45 14.75 5.11
CA ILE A 180 -18.45 15.32 4.18
C ILE A 180 -18.84 16.77 3.82
N GLU A 181 -20.13 17.06 3.64
CA GLU A 181 -20.64 18.40 3.31
C GLU A 181 -20.36 19.41 4.42
N ASP A 182 -20.59 19.01 5.68
CA ASP A 182 -20.36 19.89 6.83
C ASP A 182 -18.86 20.13 7.05
N LEU A 183 -18.04 19.11 6.82
CA LEU A 183 -16.58 19.21 6.90
C LEU A 183 -15.99 20.12 5.82
N ILE A 184 -16.54 20.12 4.60
CA ILE A 184 -16.13 21.05 3.54
C ILE A 184 -16.51 22.48 3.93
N LYS A 185 -17.74 22.71 4.43
CA LYS A 185 -18.17 24.03 4.90
C LYS A 185 -17.29 24.56 6.02
N GLU A 186 -16.94 23.71 6.98
CA GLU A 186 -16.08 24.09 8.10
C GLU A 186 -14.64 24.37 7.65
N ALA A 187 -14.10 23.59 6.70
CA ALA A 187 -12.81 23.86 6.10
C ALA A 187 -12.76 25.22 5.40
N LEU A 188 -13.79 25.55 4.64
CA LEU A 188 -13.91 26.84 3.94
C LEU A 188 -14.03 28.01 4.93
N ARG A 189 -14.77 27.83 6.04
CA ARG A 189 -14.91 28.83 7.09
C ARG A 189 -13.60 29.13 7.82
N ARG A 190 -12.71 28.15 7.93
CA ARG A 190 -11.37 28.30 8.54
C ARG A 190 -10.28 28.69 7.53
N SER A 191 -10.66 28.97 6.27
CA SER A 191 -9.71 29.44 5.24
C SER A 191 -9.40 30.94 5.37
N ASP A 192 -10.27 31.69 6.04
CA ASP A 192 -10.07 33.07 6.43
C ASP A 192 -9.31 33.14 7.77
#